data_54c083145801724a38fc861a8cc6a292
#
_entry.id   54c083145801724a38fc861a8cc6a292
#
_cell.length_a   1.000
_cell.length_b   1.000
_cell.length_c   1.000
_cell.angle_alpha   90.00
_cell.angle_beta   90.00
_cell.angle_gamma   90.00
#
_symmetry.space_group_name_H-M   'P 1'
#
loop_
_entity.id
_entity.type
_entity.pdbx_description
1 polymer ?
#
loop_
_entity_poly.entity_id
_entity_poly.type
_entity_poly.pdbx_seq_one_letter_code
_entity_poly.pdbx_strand_id
1 'polypeptide(L)'
;MRRSDTARRAFARRLRRVLPTLVLTLALLLALPSCGEEKIEPADEGEAIAAAERLVGEAATWIRLFYTEGGMPILENGRTEGVYREVDGEEMAKYGFRRLSDIKAYERRIFSPEQCAVQDAALFSGGAWNAALIEYTTMDYSEDEGKSVFVCFLADPDELPFIPNDECAFDFSRATVTDNRGDRVKIAVPVAGRGANEGKTAEKMLDLRKIEGEWYLDNYPNVRFPVVGD
;
A
#
# COMPACT_ATOMS: atom_id res chain seq x y z
N MET A 1 40.24 -38.48 60.72
CA MET A 1 40.54 -37.50 59.66
C MET A 1 40.47 -38.07 58.25
N ARG A 2 39.45 -38.88 57.85
CA ARG A 2 39.33 -39.48 56.47
C ARG A 2 38.07 -39.09 55.69
N ARG A 3 37.17 -38.26 56.24
CA ARG A 3 35.91 -37.86 55.56
C ARG A 3 35.96 -36.66 54.64
N SER A 4 37.01 -35.81 54.72
CA SER A 4 37.09 -34.56 53.92
C SER A 4 37.62 -34.77 52.49
N ASP A 5 38.38 -35.81 52.26
CA ASP A 5 39.04 -36.05 50.97
C ASP A 5 38.08 -36.57 49.88
N THR A 6 37.07 -37.36 50.27
CA THR A 6 36.09 -37.93 49.35
C THR A 6 35.16 -36.87 48.80
N ALA A 7 34.75 -35.90 49.63
CA ALA A 7 33.89 -34.80 49.21
C ALA A 7 34.61 -33.84 48.21
N ARG A 8 35.88 -33.57 48.46
CA ARG A 8 36.73 -32.74 47.57
C ARG A 8 36.93 -33.41 46.20
N ARG A 9 37.14 -34.74 46.16
CA ARG A 9 37.32 -35.48 44.92
C ARG A 9 36.01 -35.58 44.12
N ALA A 10 34.84 -35.68 44.77
CA ALA A 10 33.57 -35.70 44.13
C ALA A 10 33.19 -34.33 43.55
N PHE A 11 33.53 -33.23 44.25
CA PHE A 11 33.36 -31.88 43.79
C PHE A 11 34.24 -31.56 42.57
N ALA A 12 35.50 -31.93 42.61
CA ALA A 12 36.45 -31.75 41.51
C ALA A 12 36.04 -32.52 40.23
N ARG A 13 35.44 -33.71 40.37
CA ARG A 13 34.90 -34.46 39.21
C ARG A 13 33.65 -33.85 38.61
N ARG A 14 32.76 -33.28 39.43
CA ARG A 14 31.59 -32.51 38.93
C ARG A 14 32.03 -31.21 38.23
N LEU A 15 32.97 -30.49 38.78
CA LEU A 15 33.49 -29.27 38.18
C LEU A 15 34.13 -29.51 36.82
N ARG A 16 34.91 -30.63 36.67
CA ARG A 16 35.52 -30.99 35.39
C ARG A 16 34.51 -31.38 34.30
N ARG A 17 33.28 -31.80 34.66
CA ARG A 17 32.23 -32.14 33.69
C ARG A 17 31.38 -30.92 33.31
N VAL A 18 31.24 -29.93 34.20
CA VAL A 18 30.40 -28.76 33.99
C VAL A 18 31.19 -27.61 33.32
N LEU A 19 32.51 -27.52 33.61
CA LEU A 19 33.33 -26.46 33.05
C LEU A 19 33.37 -26.45 31.50
N PRO A 20 33.55 -27.55 30.77
CA PRO A 20 33.55 -27.51 29.31
C PRO A 20 32.20 -27.14 28.71
N THR A 21 31.11 -27.53 29.37
CA THR A 21 29.78 -27.18 28.92
C THR A 21 29.49 -25.67 29.12
N LEU A 22 29.97 -25.13 30.27
CA LEU A 22 29.83 -23.70 30.59
C LEU A 22 30.67 -22.82 29.65
N VAL A 23 31.87 -23.28 29.32
CA VAL A 23 32.77 -22.55 28.37
C VAL A 23 32.18 -22.63 26.95
N LEU A 24 31.59 -23.79 26.56
CA LEU A 24 30.98 -23.93 25.24
C LEU A 24 29.72 -23.06 25.09
N THR A 25 28.90 -22.98 26.11
CA THR A 25 27.69 -22.10 26.10
C THR A 25 28.09 -20.63 26.10
N LEU A 26 29.12 -20.25 26.85
CA LEU A 26 29.65 -18.87 26.86
C LEU A 26 30.27 -18.51 25.51
N ALA A 27 31.00 -19.43 24.88
CA ALA A 27 31.58 -19.22 23.55
C ALA A 27 30.46 -19.14 22.46
N LEU A 28 29.37 -19.91 22.58
CA LEU A 28 28.23 -19.81 21.69
C LEU A 28 27.48 -18.47 21.84
N LEU A 29 27.36 -17.97 23.07
CA LEU A 29 26.74 -16.66 23.34
C LEU A 29 27.59 -15.49 22.83
N LEU A 30 28.92 -15.63 22.82
CA LEU A 30 29.83 -14.63 22.27
C LEU A 30 30.00 -14.73 20.75
N ALA A 31 29.62 -15.88 20.15
CA ALA A 31 29.61 -16.09 18.71
C ALA A 31 28.26 -15.74 18.05
N LEU A 32 27.26 -15.32 18.82
CA LEU A 32 26.09 -14.68 18.22
C LEU A 32 26.63 -13.42 17.54
N PRO A 33 26.47 -13.29 16.21
CA PRO A 33 26.80 -12.05 15.55
C PRO A 33 26.03 -10.98 16.31
N SER A 34 26.73 -10.02 16.91
CA SER A 34 26.15 -8.76 17.28
C SER A 34 25.36 -8.38 16.02
N CYS A 35 24.04 -8.35 16.08
CA CYS A 35 23.24 -7.64 15.09
C CYS A 35 23.78 -6.21 15.14
N GLY A 36 24.86 -5.96 14.40
CA GLY A 36 25.25 -4.61 14.06
C GLY A 36 23.98 -4.06 13.42
N GLU A 37 23.46 -2.97 13.95
CA GLU A 37 22.45 -2.18 13.25
C GLU A 37 23.04 -1.97 11.86
N GLU A 38 22.48 -2.67 10.89
CA GLU A 38 22.85 -2.50 9.49
C GLU A 38 22.59 -1.03 9.23
N LYS A 39 23.66 -0.29 8.99
CA LYS A 39 23.59 1.16 8.80
C LYS A 39 22.82 1.36 7.50
N ILE A 40 21.51 1.49 7.61
CA ILE A 40 20.64 1.72 6.47
C ILE A 40 21.06 3.04 5.86
N GLU A 41 21.59 3.00 4.66
CA GLU A 41 21.92 4.22 3.91
C GLU A 41 20.62 4.89 3.51
N PRO A 42 20.44 6.19 3.78
CA PRO A 42 19.26 6.91 3.35
C PRO A 42 19.17 6.92 1.81
N ALA A 43 17.95 6.85 1.29
CA ALA A 43 17.70 7.02 -0.13
C ALA A 43 18.00 8.45 -0.58
N ASP A 44 18.24 8.63 -1.87
CA ASP A 44 18.30 9.97 -2.46
C ASP A 44 16.92 10.64 -2.36
N GLU A 45 16.87 11.78 -1.68
CA GLU A 45 15.62 12.51 -1.42
C GLU A 45 15.00 13.05 -2.71
N GLY A 46 15.81 13.49 -3.66
CA GLY A 46 15.35 14.00 -4.95
C GLY A 46 14.72 12.88 -5.79
N GLU A 47 15.32 11.69 -5.80
CA GLU A 47 14.76 10.50 -6.45
C GLU A 47 13.42 10.13 -5.81
N ALA A 48 13.33 10.12 -4.48
CA ALA A 48 12.10 9.76 -3.77
C ALA A 48 10.97 10.76 -4.04
N ILE A 49 11.25 12.07 -4.04
CA ILE A 49 10.26 13.12 -4.34
C ILE A 49 9.78 13.01 -5.79
N ALA A 50 10.69 12.83 -6.75
CA ALA A 50 10.31 12.65 -8.15
C ALA A 50 9.46 11.37 -8.37
N ALA A 51 9.79 10.29 -7.67
CA ALA A 51 8.99 9.08 -7.69
C ALA A 51 7.59 9.31 -7.09
N ALA A 52 7.48 10.04 -5.98
CA ALA A 52 6.21 10.40 -5.37
C ALA A 52 5.32 11.21 -6.34
N GLU A 53 5.89 12.22 -7.01
CA GLU A 53 5.17 13.05 -7.99
C GLU A 53 4.60 12.18 -9.13
N ARG A 54 5.43 11.31 -9.71
CA ARG A 54 5.00 10.38 -10.76
C ARG A 54 3.88 9.46 -10.26
N LEU A 55 4.07 8.81 -9.11
CA LEU A 55 3.12 7.84 -8.56
C LEU A 55 1.78 8.49 -8.18
N VAL A 56 1.79 9.70 -7.62
CA VAL A 56 0.55 10.46 -7.33
C VAL A 56 -0.18 10.80 -8.63
N GLY A 57 0.55 11.20 -9.69
CA GLY A 57 -0.03 11.43 -11.01
C GLY A 57 -0.68 10.18 -11.59
N GLU A 58 -0.02 9.02 -11.49
CA GLU A 58 -0.58 7.73 -11.93
C GLU A 58 -1.78 7.32 -11.06
N ALA A 59 -1.71 7.52 -9.74
CA ALA A 59 -2.81 7.21 -8.82
C ALA A 59 -4.07 8.07 -9.05
N ALA A 60 -3.96 9.21 -9.72
CA ALA A 60 -5.11 10.08 -10.01
C ALA A 60 -6.23 9.34 -10.78
N THR A 61 -5.86 8.56 -11.79
CA THR A 61 -6.83 7.72 -12.53
C THR A 61 -7.47 6.66 -11.63
N TRP A 62 -6.67 6.01 -10.77
CA TRP A 62 -7.17 5.05 -9.80
C TRP A 62 -8.19 5.67 -8.83
N ILE A 63 -7.85 6.82 -8.25
CA ILE A 63 -8.71 7.55 -7.33
C ILE A 63 -10.02 7.96 -8.01
N ARG A 64 -9.93 8.50 -9.24
CA ARG A 64 -11.12 8.86 -10.01
C ARG A 64 -12.05 7.66 -10.20
N LEU A 65 -11.53 6.52 -10.63
CA LEU A 65 -12.35 5.35 -10.94
C LEU A 65 -13.05 4.76 -9.72
N PHE A 66 -12.38 4.75 -8.57
CA PHE A 66 -12.86 4.02 -7.40
C PHE A 66 -13.40 4.90 -6.27
N TYR A 67 -13.07 6.19 -6.26
CA TYR A 67 -13.35 7.06 -5.11
C TYR A 67 -14.05 8.36 -5.47
N THR A 68 -14.57 8.50 -6.70
CA THR A 68 -15.37 9.65 -7.09
C THR A 68 -16.74 9.22 -7.58
N GLU A 69 -17.73 10.08 -7.37
CA GLU A 69 -19.06 9.87 -7.92
C GLU A 69 -18.99 9.79 -9.45
N GLY A 70 -19.60 8.74 -10.01
CA GLY A 70 -19.59 8.50 -11.45
C GLY A 70 -18.20 8.22 -12.05
N GLY A 71 -17.20 7.94 -11.20
CA GLY A 71 -15.83 7.69 -11.65
C GLY A 71 -15.69 6.43 -12.50
N MET A 72 -16.37 5.36 -12.13
CA MET A 72 -16.42 4.13 -12.94
C MET A 72 -17.52 4.28 -14.00
N PRO A 73 -17.20 4.29 -15.30
CA PRO A 73 -18.20 4.41 -16.35
C PRO A 73 -19.08 3.16 -16.39
N ILE A 74 -20.40 3.38 -16.42
CA ILE A 74 -21.41 2.33 -16.43
C ILE A 74 -22.13 2.36 -17.77
N LEU A 75 -22.33 1.19 -18.36
CA LEU A 75 -23.09 1.07 -19.58
C LEU A 75 -24.58 1.38 -19.31
N GLU A 76 -25.14 2.40 -19.96
CA GLU A 76 -26.47 2.94 -19.66
C GLU A 76 -27.58 1.88 -19.75
N ASN A 77 -27.51 1.01 -20.76
CA ASN A 77 -28.45 -0.11 -20.96
C ASN A 77 -27.76 -1.47 -20.71
N GLY A 78 -26.71 -1.47 -19.90
CA GLY A 78 -25.95 -2.67 -19.58
C GLY A 78 -26.72 -3.62 -18.68
N ARG A 79 -26.18 -4.82 -18.54
CA ARG A 79 -26.73 -5.85 -17.66
C ARG A 79 -26.61 -5.44 -16.20
N THR A 80 -27.46 -5.99 -15.39
CA THR A 80 -27.46 -5.83 -13.95
C THR A 80 -27.49 -7.21 -13.30
N GLU A 81 -26.54 -7.45 -12.39
CA GLU A 81 -26.44 -8.68 -11.60
C GLU A 81 -26.58 -8.32 -10.12
N GLY A 82 -27.80 -8.40 -9.60
CA GLY A 82 -28.13 -7.95 -8.25
C GLY A 82 -27.89 -6.45 -8.09
N VAL A 83 -26.89 -6.08 -7.29
CA VAL A 83 -26.46 -4.69 -7.06
C VAL A 83 -25.37 -4.23 -8.03
N TYR A 84 -24.81 -5.15 -8.81
CA TYR A 84 -23.74 -4.86 -9.76
C TYR A 84 -24.29 -4.38 -11.10
N ARG A 85 -23.65 -3.39 -11.66
CA ARG A 85 -23.96 -2.83 -12.99
C ARG A 85 -22.79 -3.06 -13.93
N GLU A 86 -23.09 -3.33 -15.18
CA GLU A 86 -22.07 -3.55 -16.21
C GLU A 86 -21.27 -2.27 -16.46
N VAL A 87 -19.95 -2.42 -16.45
CA VAL A 87 -19.02 -1.32 -16.73
C VAL A 87 -18.94 -1.12 -18.24
N ASP A 88 -18.89 0.14 -18.66
CA ASP A 88 -18.66 0.50 -20.07
C ASP A 88 -17.23 0.17 -20.46
N GLY A 89 -17.07 -0.96 -21.15
CA GLY A 89 -15.76 -1.45 -21.58
C GLY A 89 -15.09 -0.57 -22.63
N GLU A 90 -15.87 0.17 -23.45
CA GLU A 90 -15.30 1.10 -24.44
C GLU A 90 -14.72 2.33 -23.76
N GLU A 91 -15.40 2.89 -22.77
CA GLU A 91 -14.89 3.99 -21.96
C GLU A 91 -13.68 3.54 -21.13
N MET A 92 -13.73 2.35 -20.52
CA MET A 92 -12.60 1.80 -19.77
C MET A 92 -11.37 1.52 -20.66
N ALA A 93 -11.59 1.15 -21.91
CA ALA A 93 -10.49 0.94 -22.86
C ALA A 93 -9.69 2.23 -23.15
N LYS A 94 -10.27 3.41 -22.97
CA LYS A 94 -9.57 4.71 -23.09
C LYS A 94 -8.51 4.90 -22.00
N TYR A 95 -8.71 4.25 -20.85
CA TYR A 95 -7.72 4.19 -19.76
C TYR A 95 -6.75 3.01 -19.90
N GLY A 96 -6.89 2.21 -20.96
CA GLY A 96 -6.08 1.00 -21.17
C GLY A 96 -6.62 -0.24 -20.48
N PHE A 97 -7.81 -0.19 -19.90
CA PHE A 97 -8.41 -1.28 -19.14
C PHE A 97 -9.47 -2.02 -19.96
N ARG A 98 -9.19 -3.23 -20.36
CA ARG A 98 -10.11 -4.11 -21.08
C ARG A 98 -10.63 -5.25 -20.21
N ARG A 99 -9.92 -5.57 -19.14
CA ARG A 99 -10.19 -6.67 -18.21
C ARG A 99 -9.90 -6.24 -16.79
N LEU A 100 -10.46 -6.95 -15.85
CA LEU A 100 -10.15 -6.76 -14.43
C LEU A 100 -8.65 -6.96 -14.15
N SER A 101 -8.01 -7.88 -14.86
CA SER A 101 -6.55 -8.09 -14.76
C SER A 101 -5.73 -6.87 -15.15
N ASP A 102 -6.20 -6.04 -16.09
CA ASP A 102 -5.50 -4.82 -16.51
C ASP A 102 -5.56 -3.77 -15.39
N ILE A 103 -6.74 -3.66 -14.74
CA ILE A 103 -6.95 -2.78 -13.58
C ILE A 103 -6.01 -3.19 -12.44
N LYS A 104 -5.95 -4.49 -12.12
CA LYS A 104 -5.05 -5.01 -11.09
C LYS A 104 -3.57 -4.85 -11.45
N ALA A 105 -3.21 -4.99 -12.73
CA ALA A 105 -1.85 -4.75 -13.19
C ALA A 105 -1.46 -3.27 -13.09
N TYR A 106 -2.42 -2.36 -13.33
CA TYR A 106 -2.22 -0.92 -13.16
C TYR A 106 -1.99 -0.56 -11.68
N GLU A 107 -2.81 -1.08 -10.79
CA GLU A 107 -2.68 -0.93 -9.35
C GLU A 107 -1.28 -1.31 -8.84
N ARG A 108 -0.80 -2.49 -9.25
CA ARG A 108 0.50 -3.04 -8.84
C ARG A 108 1.72 -2.26 -9.33
N ARG A 109 1.56 -1.35 -10.28
CA ARG A 109 2.63 -0.43 -10.70
C ARG A 109 2.73 0.80 -9.83
N ILE A 110 1.66 1.11 -9.08
CA ILE A 110 1.54 2.33 -8.29
C ILE A 110 1.77 2.04 -6.81
N PHE A 111 1.12 0.99 -6.31
CA PHE A 111 1.06 0.70 -4.89
C PHE A 111 1.93 -0.48 -4.49
N SER A 112 2.43 -0.45 -3.26
CA SER A 112 3.18 -1.57 -2.69
C SER A 112 2.34 -2.85 -2.64
N PRO A 113 2.95 -4.05 -2.61
CA PRO A 113 2.21 -5.31 -2.51
C PRO A 113 1.29 -5.35 -1.29
N GLU A 114 1.69 -4.78 -0.16
CA GLU A 114 0.89 -4.69 1.05
C GLU A 114 -0.33 -3.79 0.85
N GLN A 115 -0.14 -2.64 0.21
CA GLN A 115 -1.24 -1.75 -0.10
C GLN A 115 -2.18 -2.35 -1.14
N CYS A 116 -1.66 -3.04 -2.17
CA CYS A 116 -2.47 -3.80 -3.12
C CYS A 116 -3.30 -4.89 -2.44
N ALA A 117 -2.74 -5.59 -1.45
CA ALA A 117 -3.50 -6.63 -0.73
C ALA A 117 -4.71 -6.05 0.03
N VAL A 118 -4.55 -4.85 0.62
CA VAL A 118 -5.66 -4.13 1.26
C VAL A 118 -6.73 -3.74 0.24
N GLN A 119 -6.31 -3.24 -0.92
CA GLN A 119 -7.22 -2.82 -2.00
C GLN A 119 -7.90 -4.02 -2.65
N ASP A 120 -7.16 -5.09 -2.96
CA ASP A 120 -7.70 -6.34 -3.49
C ASP A 120 -8.83 -6.88 -2.60
N ALA A 121 -8.62 -6.87 -1.27
CA ALA A 121 -9.65 -7.29 -0.32
C ALA A 121 -10.87 -6.36 -0.31
N ALA A 122 -10.68 -5.08 -0.51
CA ALA A 122 -11.75 -4.09 -0.49
C ALA A 122 -12.53 -4.02 -1.82
N LEU A 123 -11.81 -4.01 -2.95
CA LEU A 123 -12.40 -3.70 -4.26
C LEU A 123 -12.78 -4.96 -5.05
N PHE A 124 -12.06 -6.06 -4.89
CA PHE A 124 -12.20 -7.24 -5.75
C PHE A 124 -12.77 -8.47 -5.05
N SER A 125 -13.04 -8.40 -3.76
CA SER A 125 -13.64 -9.49 -2.98
C SER A 125 -15.02 -9.18 -2.39
N GLY A 126 -15.60 -8.05 -2.76
CA GLY A 126 -16.90 -7.61 -2.21
C GLY A 126 -16.80 -6.95 -0.84
N GLY A 127 -15.64 -6.40 -0.50
CA GLY A 127 -15.41 -5.63 0.73
C GLY A 127 -16.12 -4.27 0.76
N ALA A 128 -16.00 -3.56 1.87
CA ALA A 128 -16.86 -2.45 2.30
C ALA A 128 -16.40 -1.05 1.84
N TRP A 129 -15.72 -0.92 0.71
CA TRP A 129 -15.31 0.39 0.19
C TRP A 129 -16.23 0.87 -0.94
N ASN A 130 -15.98 2.03 -1.51
CA ASN A 130 -16.87 2.78 -2.38
C ASN A 130 -17.27 2.05 -3.68
N ALA A 131 -16.45 1.14 -4.17
CA ALA A 131 -16.75 0.32 -5.32
C ALA A 131 -16.19 -1.08 -5.14
N ALA A 132 -16.93 -2.10 -5.57
CA ALA A 132 -16.43 -3.46 -5.69
C ALA A 132 -16.56 -3.90 -7.15
N LEU A 133 -15.53 -4.56 -7.66
CA LEU A 133 -15.48 -5.05 -9.03
C LEU A 133 -15.50 -6.57 -9.04
N ILE A 134 -16.29 -7.12 -9.95
CA ILE A 134 -16.27 -8.55 -10.27
C ILE A 134 -16.16 -8.75 -11.78
N GLU A 135 -15.52 -9.82 -12.19
CA GLU A 135 -15.63 -10.33 -13.55
C GLU A 135 -16.72 -11.38 -13.59
N TYR A 136 -17.65 -11.22 -14.53
CA TYR A 136 -18.73 -12.15 -14.72
C TYR A 136 -18.65 -12.78 -16.10
N THR A 137 -18.64 -14.11 -16.14
CA THR A 137 -18.77 -14.86 -17.40
C THR A 137 -20.18 -15.46 -17.40
N THR A 138 -21.08 -14.92 -18.22
CA THR A 138 -22.40 -15.52 -18.37
C THR A 138 -22.31 -16.77 -19.25
N MET A 139 -23.12 -17.79 -18.92
CA MET A 139 -23.16 -19.04 -19.69
C MET A 139 -23.67 -18.85 -21.12
N ASP A 140 -24.27 -17.69 -21.43
CA ASP A 140 -24.89 -17.37 -22.72
C ASP A 140 -23.92 -16.71 -23.73
N TYR A 141 -22.65 -16.50 -23.35
CA TYR A 141 -21.64 -15.96 -24.27
C TYR A 141 -20.90 -17.08 -24.97
N SER A 142 -20.75 -16.92 -26.28
CA SER A 142 -19.81 -17.74 -27.05
C SER A 142 -18.39 -17.57 -26.51
N GLU A 143 -17.54 -18.58 -26.66
CA GLU A 143 -16.16 -18.57 -26.16
C GLU A 143 -15.34 -17.36 -26.63
N ASP A 144 -15.79 -16.65 -27.66
CA ASP A 144 -15.15 -15.46 -28.26
C ASP A 144 -15.61 -14.12 -27.64
N GLU A 145 -16.71 -14.11 -26.87
CA GLU A 145 -17.20 -12.90 -26.23
C GLU A 145 -16.58 -12.80 -24.82
N GLY A 146 -15.67 -11.85 -24.67
CA GLY A 146 -14.89 -11.66 -23.46
C GLY A 146 -15.72 -11.49 -22.18
N LYS A 147 -15.07 -11.60 -21.04
CA LYS A 147 -15.68 -11.38 -19.73
C LYS A 147 -16.05 -9.91 -19.59
N SER A 148 -17.29 -9.63 -19.17
CA SER A 148 -17.69 -8.28 -18.78
C SER A 148 -17.25 -7.97 -17.36
N VAL A 149 -16.90 -6.72 -17.10
CA VAL A 149 -16.60 -6.21 -15.75
C VAL A 149 -17.86 -5.56 -15.20
N PHE A 150 -18.16 -5.84 -13.94
CA PHE A 150 -19.28 -5.26 -13.21
C PHE A 150 -18.78 -4.49 -12.00
N VAL A 151 -19.48 -3.41 -11.69
CA VAL A 151 -19.19 -2.57 -10.53
C VAL A 151 -20.44 -2.48 -9.64
N CYS A 152 -20.21 -2.50 -8.33
CA CYS A 152 -21.19 -2.12 -7.32
C CYS A 152 -20.63 -0.93 -6.54
N PHE A 153 -21.38 0.14 -6.43
CA PHE A 153 -21.08 1.25 -5.55
C PHE A 153 -21.67 0.95 -4.17
N LEU A 154 -20.80 0.82 -3.17
CA LEU A 154 -21.17 0.36 -1.82
C LEU A 154 -21.43 1.50 -0.85
N ALA A 155 -21.00 2.73 -1.17
CA ALA A 155 -21.17 3.88 -0.32
C ALA A 155 -21.96 4.99 -1.02
N ASP A 156 -22.61 5.82 -0.22
CA ASP A 156 -23.18 7.07 -0.70
C ASP A 156 -22.05 7.98 -1.19
N PRO A 157 -22.11 8.50 -2.42
CA PRO A 157 -21.13 9.45 -2.95
C PRO A 157 -20.87 10.62 -2.00
N ASP A 158 -21.90 11.10 -1.31
CA ASP A 158 -21.80 12.23 -0.36
C ASP A 158 -21.01 11.87 0.91
N GLU A 159 -20.86 10.58 1.21
CA GLU A 159 -20.06 10.09 2.35
C GLU A 159 -18.60 9.77 1.97
N LEU A 160 -18.21 9.94 0.70
CA LEU A 160 -16.87 9.62 0.24
C LEU A 160 -15.83 10.53 0.90
N PRO A 161 -14.89 9.96 1.68
CA PRO A 161 -13.92 10.76 2.42
C PRO A 161 -12.78 11.29 1.53
N PHE A 162 -12.85 11.11 0.23
CA PHE A 162 -11.74 11.38 -0.68
C PHE A 162 -12.07 12.53 -1.61
N ILE A 163 -11.20 13.53 -1.64
CA ILE A 163 -11.23 14.59 -2.63
C ILE A 163 -10.48 14.06 -3.85
N PRO A 164 -11.09 14.10 -5.04
CA PRO A 164 -10.43 13.71 -6.28
C PRO A 164 -9.14 14.50 -6.50
N ASN A 165 -8.13 13.89 -7.10
CA ASN A 165 -6.86 14.57 -7.37
C ASN A 165 -7.00 15.76 -8.36
N ASP A 166 -8.08 15.83 -9.14
CA ASP A 166 -8.39 16.97 -9.99
C ASP A 166 -8.94 18.17 -9.22
N GLU A 167 -9.47 17.96 -7.99
CA GLU A 167 -9.91 19.03 -7.09
C GLU A 167 -8.82 19.51 -6.13
N CYS A 168 -7.61 19.04 -6.29
CA CYS A 168 -6.46 19.47 -5.50
C CYS A 168 -5.17 19.51 -6.33
N ALA A 169 -4.19 20.28 -5.87
CA ALA A 169 -2.87 20.39 -6.47
C ALA A 169 -1.79 20.09 -5.44
N PHE A 170 -1.01 19.07 -5.69
CA PHE A 170 0.19 18.74 -4.91
C PHE A 170 1.35 19.63 -5.35
N ASP A 171 2.02 20.28 -4.41
CA ASP A 171 3.21 21.11 -4.67
C ASP A 171 4.48 20.35 -4.31
N PHE A 172 4.96 19.53 -5.24
CA PHE A 172 6.17 18.75 -5.05
C PHE A 172 7.45 19.59 -5.01
N SER A 173 7.41 20.85 -5.51
CA SER A 173 8.55 21.77 -5.38
C SER A 173 8.82 22.19 -3.95
N ARG A 174 7.83 22.04 -3.06
CA ARG A 174 7.90 22.33 -1.64
C ARG A 174 7.78 21.09 -0.76
N ALA A 175 7.84 19.92 -1.37
CA ALA A 175 7.83 18.65 -0.63
C ALA A 175 9.07 18.53 0.26
N THR A 176 8.91 17.91 1.43
CA THR A 176 10.00 17.66 2.39
C THR A 176 10.00 16.21 2.83
N VAL A 177 11.19 15.61 2.85
CA VAL A 177 11.36 14.26 3.40
C VAL A 177 11.38 14.36 4.93
N THR A 178 10.45 13.67 5.59
CA THR A 178 10.29 13.69 7.05
C THR A 178 10.86 12.46 7.74
N ASP A 179 10.96 11.33 7.04
CA ASP A 179 11.61 10.10 7.49
C ASP A 179 12.27 9.41 6.28
N ASN A 180 13.51 8.95 6.43
CA ASN A 180 14.25 8.30 5.36
C ASN A 180 15.05 7.12 5.93
N ARG A 181 14.57 5.92 5.61
CA ARG A 181 15.15 4.64 6.04
C ARG A 181 15.64 3.81 4.86
N GLY A 182 16.10 4.46 3.80
CA GLY A 182 16.59 3.79 2.60
C GLY A 182 15.46 3.25 1.72
N ASP A 183 14.89 2.11 2.07
CA ASP A 183 13.80 1.48 1.33
C ASP A 183 12.41 2.03 1.70
N ARG A 184 12.31 2.89 2.72
CA ARG A 184 11.07 3.54 3.17
C ARG A 184 11.30 5.02 3.38
N VAL A 185 10.48 5.82 2.73
CA VAL A 185 10.57 7.29 2.82
C VAL A 185 9.19 7.87 3.08
N LYS A 186 9.12 8.84 4.00
CA LYS A 186 7.92 9.64 4.23
C LYS A 186 8.15 11.05 3.71
N ILE A 187 7.20 11.53 2.93
CA ILE A 187 7.26 12.83 2.28
C ILE A 187 6.03 13.64 2.65
N ALA A 188 6.23 14.81 3.24
CA ALA A 188 5.18 15.80 3.44
C ALA A 188 5.07 16.67 2.20
N VAL A 189 3.89 16.72 1.59
CA VAL A 189 3.63 17.49 0.37
C VAL A 189 2.53 18.50 0.65
N PRO A 190 2.79 19.80 0.48
CA PRO A 190 1.75 20.82 0.54
C PRO A 190 0.73 20.61 -0.58
N VAL A 191 -0.56 20.78 -0.25
CA VAL A 191 -1.66 20.61 -1.21
C VAL A 191 -2.57 21.82 -1.15
N ALA A 192 -2.89 22.38 -2.31
CA ALA A 192 -3.87 23.44 -2.48
C ALA A 192 -5.16 22.89 -3.08
N GLY A 193 -6.30 23.34 -2.59
CA GLY A 193 -7.61 23.02 -3.16
C GLY A 193 -7.82 23.72 -4.50
N ARG A 194 -8.62 23.06 -5.37
CA ARG A 194 -9.09 23.57 -6.66
C ARG A 194 -10.61 23.49 -6.73
N GLY A 195 -11.22 24.22 -7.66
CA GLY A 195 -12.67 24.18 -7.87
C GLY A 195 -13.46 24.50 -6.60
N ALA A 196 -14.31 23.57 -6.15
CA ALA A 196 -15.09 23.72 -4.92
C ALA A 196 -14.25 23.84 -3.64
N ASN A 197 -12.98 23.46 -3.69
CA ASN A 197 -12.02 23.53 -2.59
C ASN A 197 -11.04 24.70 -2.72
N GLU A 198 -11.25 25.63 -3.66
CA GLU A 198 -10.35 26.77 -3.89
C GLU A 198 -10.12 27.56 -2.59
N GLY A 199 -8.86 27.95 -2.35
CA GLY A 199 -8.44 28.65 -1.15
C GLY A 199 -8.19 27.78 0.08
N LYS A 200 -8.56 26.50 0.06
CA LYS A 200 -8.21 25.55 1.12
C LYS A 200 -6.78 25.03 0.92
N THR A 201 -6.10 24.74 2.01
CA THR A 201 -4.77 24.14 2.01
C THR A 201 -4.71 22.95 2.98
N ALA A 202 -3.89 21.98 2.65
CA ALA A 202 -3.60 20.82 3.51
C ALA A 202 -2.14 20.41 3.32
N GLU A 203 -1.68 19.50 4.16
CA GLU A 203 -0.45 18.77 3.96
C GLU A 203 -0.76 17.30 3.84
N LYS A 204 -0.26 16.64 2.80
CA LYS A 204 -0.40 15.20 2.62
C LYS A 204 0.91 14.50 2.93
N MET A 205 0.86 13.58 3.88
CA MET A 205 1.95 12.64 4.11
C MET A 205 1.84 11.49 3.12
N LEU A 206 2.86 11.31 2.31
CA LEU A 206 3.03 10.17 1.41
C LEU A 206 4.04 9.21 2.03
N ASP A 207 3.67 7.94 2.10
CA ASP A 207 4.54 6.84 2.48
C ASP A 207 4.99 6.12 1.21
N LEU A 208 6.29 6.06 0.97
CA LEU A 208 6.89 5.37 -0.17
C LEU A 208 7.70 4.17 0.29
N ARG A 209 7.71 3.15 -0.54
CA ARG A 209 8.52 1.95 -0.35
C ARG A 209 9.28 1.60 -1.62
N LYS A 210 10.56 1.30 -1.48
CA LYS A 210 11.42 0.83 -2.57
C LYS A 210 11.53 -0.69 -2.51
N ILE A 211 11.15 -1.36 -3.58
CA ILE A 211 11.17 -2.83 -3.70
C ILE A 211 11.87 -3.17 -5.01
N GLU A 212 12.94 -3.95 -4.93
CA GLU A 212 13.75 -4.34 -6.12
C GLU A 212 14.22 -3.15 -6.97
N GLY A 213 14.45 -2.00 -6.32
CA GLY A 213 14.91 -0.76 -6.97
C GLY A 213 13.80 0.18 -7.43
N GLU A 214 12.54 -0.24 -7.44
CA GLU A 214 11.40 0.55 -7.86
C GLU A 214 10.64 1.12 -6.67
N TRP A 215 10.12 2.36 -6.79
CA TRP A 215 9.32 3.02 -5.79
C TRP A 215 7.84 2.78 -5.97
N TYR A 216 7.13 2.59 -4.86
CA TYR A 216 5.68 2.37 -4.76
C TYR A 216 5.08 3.26 -3.67
N LEU A 217 3.81 3.65 -3.81
CA LEU A 217 3.03 4.23 -2.72
C LEU A 217 2.63 3.13 -1.72
N ASP A 218 2.90 3.38 -0.45
CA ASP A 218 2.51 2.50 0.67
C ASP A 218 1.26 3.04 1.40
N ASN A 219 0.69 4.12 0.90
CA ASN A 219 -0.59 4.68 1.32
C ASN A 219 -1.32 5.38 0.15
N TYR A 220 -2.58 5.74 0.37
CA TYR A 220 -3.34 6.48 -0.63
C TYR A 220 -2.95 7.96 -0.67
N PRO A 221 -2.76 8.55 -1.85
CA PRO A 221 -2.50 9.99 -2.01
C PRO A 221 -3.78 10.84 -1.97
N ASN A 222 -4.76 10.41 -1.19
CA ASN A 222 -6.00 11.16 -0.98
C ASN A 222 -5.80 12.34 -0.04
N VAL A 223 -6.56 13.39 -0.23
CA VAL A 223 -6.50 14.60 0.58
C VAL A 223 -7.82 14.84 1.29
N ARG A 224 -7.74 15.35 2.52
CA ARG A 224 -8.87 15.95 3.23
C ARG A 224 -8.50 17.37 3.57
N PHE A 225 -9.34 18.32 3.18
CA PHE A 225 -9.18 19.68 3.66
C PHE A 225 -9.90 19.83 5.01
N PRO A 226 -9.31 20.55 5.98
CA PRO A 226 -9.99 20.81 7.24
C PRO A 226 -11.31 21.53 6.98
N VAL A 227 -12.36 21.10 7.68
CA VAL A 227 -13.63 21.84 7.68
C VAL A 227 -13.40 23.14 8.43
N VAL A 228 -13.67 24.26 7.78
CA VAL A 228 -13.56 25.58 8.43
C VAL A 228 -14.68 25.65 9.46
N GLY A 229 -14.35 25.45 10.75
CA GLY A 229 -15.33 25.59 11.84
C GLY A 229 -15.21 24.60 13.00
N ASP A 230 -14.18 23.73 13.03
CA ASP A 230 -13.85 22.91 14.21
C ASP A 230 -12.77 23.57 15.07
#